data_5979bd05a24d25a5d951581b6a51e08d
#
_entry.id   5979bd05a24d25a5d951581b6a51e08d
#
_cell.length_a   1.000
_cell.length_b   1.000
_cell.length_c   1.000
_cell.angle_alpha   90.00
_cell.angle_beta   90.00
_cell.angle_gamma   90.00
#
_symmetry.space_group_name_H-M   'P 1'
#
loop_
_entity.id
_entity.type
_entity.pdbx_description
1 polymer ?
#
loop_
_entity_poly.entity_id
_entity_poly.type
_entity_poly.pdbx_seq_one_letter_code
_entity_poly.pdbx_strand_id
1 'polypeptide(L)'
;MRFTRQIPIASLILSSLVLWQPTLADSRSNLPWNKEEKISSLWNQNKCPGGSSQSFRLGGELKNPAIYNLQKLQNLRDALKTQNPPLITEITVSFQTGSGPRTETYYGVPLWELINNPKAGGGLKPGNSGVNSKNSFLRQYVLVDATDCYGAVVAIGEIQPNFEGKTVLVAFAKKGSDGKVVPLIDEGFARLVVPGDKAGGRYVSNVTNILILSAPASPLKPKYF
;
A
#
# COMPACT_ATOMS: atom_id res chain seq x y z
N MET A 1 9.00 84.07 25.27
CA MET A 1 9.18 84.07 23.84
C MET A 1 9.00 82.67 23.33
N ARG A 2 7.91 82.27 22.73
CA ARG A 2 7.67 80.97 22.16
C ARG A 2 7.68 81.08 20.65
N PHE A 3 8.61 80.41 19.99
CA PHE A 3 8.67 80.28 18.54
C PHE A 3 7.94 79.02 18.14
N THR A 4 6.81 79.17 17.46
CA THR A 4 6.09 78.11 16.78
C THR A 4 6.67 77.96 15.38
N ARG A 5 7.25 76.78 15.06
CA ARG A 5 7.66 76.40 13.72
C ARG A 5 6.49 75.66 13.05
N GLN A 6 5.99 76.20 11.99
CA GLN A 6 5.11 75.49 11.07
C GLN A 6 5.92 74.58 10.14
N ILE A 7 5.43 73.37 9.98
CA ILE A 7 5.97 72.37 9.04
C ILE A 7 5.00 72.30 7.85
N PRO A 8 5.44 72.43 6.60
CA PRO A 8 4.55 72.29 5.45
C PRO A 8 4.22 70.82 5.19
N ILE A 9 2.95 70.55 4.91
CA ILE A 9 2.42 69.26 4.52
C ILE A 9 2.78 69.02 3.04
N ALA A 10 3.69 68.10 2.77
CA ALA A 10 3.98 67.63 1.42
C ALA A 10 2.95 66.57 1.03
N SER A 11 2.18 66.89 0.00
CA SER A 11 1.18 66.01 -0.61
C SER A 11 1.88 64.88 -1.39
N LEU A 12 1.84 63.66 -0.88
CA LEU A 12 2.31 62.46 -1.56
C LEU A 12 1.22 61.96 -2.51
N ILE A 13 1.43 62.14 -3.80
CA ILE A 13 0.65 61.50 -4.86
C ILE A 13 1.06 60.04 -4.94
N LEU A 14 0.24 59.10 -4.42
CA LEU A 14 0.41 57.69 -4.68
C LEU A 14 -0.05 57.38 -6.11
N SER A 15 0.91 57.20 -7.01
CA SER A 15 0.68 56.59 -8.32
C SER A 15 0.51 55.08 -8.11
N SER A 16 -0.70 54.58 -8.25
CA SER A 16 -0.99 53.12 -8.27
C SER A 16 -0.40 52.48 -9.54
N LEU A 17 0.77 51.86 -9.40
CA LEU A 17 1.28 50.91 -10.37
C LEU A 17 0.43 49.64 -10.27
N VAL A 18 -0.52 49.49 -11.19
CA VAL A 18 -1.19 48.23 -11.45
C VAL A 18 -0.17 47.29 -12.07
N LEU A 19 0.45 46.46 -11.24
CA LEU A 19 1.24 45.33 -11.70
C LEU A 19 0.31 44.32 -12.38
N TRP A 20 0.37 44.30 -13.70
CA TRP A 20 -0.23 43.26 -14.52
C TRP A 20 0.48 41.95 -14.19
N GLN A 21 -0.10 41.13 -13.31
CA GLN A 21 0.35 39.76 -13.11
C GLN A 21 -0.24 38.94 -14.25
N PRO A 22 0.62 38.30 -15.09
CA PRO A 22 0.11 37.31 -16.01
C PRO A 22 -0.49 36.17 -15.17
N THR A 23 -1.79 35.97 -15.28
CA THR A 23 -2.44 34.76 -14.80
C THR A 23 -1.84 33.60 -15.57
N LEU A 24 -0.90 32.88 -14.95
CA LEU A 24 -0.47 31.58 -15.44
C LEU A 24 -1.75 30.72 -15.46
N ALA A 25 -2.33 30.59 -16.64
CA ALA A 25 -3.38 29.62 -16.86
C ALA A 25 -2.84 28.28 -16.40
N ASP A 26 -3.48 27.72 -15.38
CA ASP A 26 -3.12 26.41 -14.83
C ASP A 26 -3.33 25.34 -15.90
N SER A 27 -2.26 25.07 -16.66
CA SER A 27 -2.23 24.02 -17.67
C SER A 27 -2.26 22.60 -17.08
N ARG A 28 -2.58 22.48 -15.78
CA ARG A 28 -2.67 21.18 -15.07
C ARG A 28 -3.94 20.41 -15.38
N SER A 29 -4.92 21.01 -16.07
CA SER A 29 -6.21 20.36 -16.37
C SER A 29 -6.13 19.22 -17.42
N ASN A 30 -4.99 19.03 -18.09
CA ASN A 30 -4.84 18.01 -19.13
C ASN A 30 -3.76 16.95 -18.83
N LEU A 31 -3.29 16.83 -17.59
CA LEU A 31 -2.42 15.72 -17.22
C LEU A 31 -3.26 14.46 -16.99
N PRO A 32 -2.78 13.28 -17.41
CA PRO A 32 -3.52 12.01 -17.29
C PRO A 32 -3.73 11.53 -15.84
N TRP A 33 -3.60 12.43 -14.87
CA TRP A 33 -3.79 12.21 -13.43
C TRP A 33 -5.26 12.06 -13.01
N ASN A 34 -6.22 12.31 -13.92
CA ASN A 34 -7.66 12.08 -13.65
C ASN A 34 -8.02 10.60 -13.36
N LYS A 35 -7.03 9.70 -13.46
CA LYS A 35 -7.17 8.36 -12.86
C LYS A 35 -7.07 8.37 -11.33
N GLU A 36 -6.42 9.35 -10.73
CA GLU A 36 -6.35 9.48 -9.26
C GLU A 36 -7.67 9.88 -8.63
N GLU A 37 -8.48 10.71 -9.29
CA GLU A 37 -9.85 10.99 -8.83
C GLU A 37 -10.71 9.72 -8.79
N LYS A 38 -10.52 8.80 -9.75
CA LYS A 38 -11.24 7.53 -9.77
C LYS A 38 -10.71 6.55 -8.73
N ILE A 39 -9.44 6.67 -8.33
CA ILE A 39 -8.86 5.91 -7.22
C ILE A 39 -9.27 6.57 -5.90
N SER A 40 -9.24 7.89 -5.77
CA SER A 40 -9.66 8.61 -4.56
C SER A 40 -11.16 8.47 -4.27
N SER A 41 -12.01 8.35 -5.30
CA SER A 41 -13.43 8.04 -5.12
C SER A 41 -13.69 6.59 -4.70
N LEU A 42 -12.74 5.68 -4.93
CA LEU A 42 -12.74 4.32 -4.37
C LEU A 42 -12.31 4.31 -2.89
N TRP A 43 -11.58 5.31 -2.47
CA TRP A 43 -11.21 5.60 -1.09
C TRP A 43 -12.22 6.62 -0.56
N ASN A 44 -13.31 6.15 0.00
CA ASN A 44 -14.20 7.04 0.77
C ASN A 44 -13.40 7.49 2.01
N GLN A 45 -12.57 8.52 1.82
CA GLN A 45 -11.55 9.04 2.75
C GLN A 45 -12.12 9.47 4.13
N ASN A 46 -13.43 9.39 4.31
CA ASN A 46 -14.10 9.81 5.53
C ASN A 46 -14.43 8.67 6.51
N LYS A 47 -14.01 7.42 6.25
CA LYS A 47 -14.34 6.31 7.16
C LYS A 47 -13.16 5.36 7.32
N CYS A 48 -12.32 5.66 8.32
CA CYS A 48 -11.43 4.67 8.92
C CYS A 48 -12.09 4.18 10.23
N PRO A 49 -13.09 3.30 10.16
CA PRO A 49 -13.91 2.95 11.33
C PRO A 49 -13.10 2.23 12.40
N GLY A 50 -11.93 1.70 12.05
CA GLY A 50 -11.22 0.78 12.91
C GLY A 50 -11.99 -0.53 13.13
N GLY A 51 -11.58 -1.30 14.12
CA GLY A 51 -12.24 -2.56 14.49
C GLY A 51 -11.82 -3.76 13.65
N SER A 52 -12.44 -4.90 13.90
CA SER A 52 -12.04 -6.17 13.32
C SER A 52 -12.55 -6.35 11.89
N SER A 53 -11.62 -6.66 10.97
CA SER A 53 -11.97 -7.01 9.59
C SER A 53 -12.55 -8.42 9.49
N GLN A 54 -13.51 -8.61 8.56
CA GLN A 54 -14.16 -9.91 8.28
C GLN A 54 -13.85 -10.43 6.88
N SER A 55 -13.43 -9.54 5.99
CA SER A 55 -13.02 -9.83 4.63
C SER A 55 -12.06 -8.76 4.13
N PHE A 56 -11.29 -9.09 3.09
CA PHE A 56 -10.54 -8.09 2.33
C PHE A 56 -10.79 -8.22 0.83
N ARG A 57 -10.61 -7.11 0.14
CA ARG A 57 -10.61 -7.05 -1.32
C ARG A 57 -9.21 -7.31 -1.85
N LEU A 58 -9.07 -8.30 -2.72
CA LEU A 58 -7.90 -8.49 -3.57
C LEU A 58 -8.18 -7.85 -4.94
N GLY A 59 -7.37 -6.89 -5.37
CA GLY A 59 -7.66 -6.12 -6.58
C GLY A 59 -6.45 -5.42 -7.20
N GLY A 60 -6.74 -4.41 -8.04
CA GLY A 60 -5.72 -3.70 -8.80
C GLY A 60 -5.33 -4.40 -10.09
N GLU A 61 -4.05 -4.51 -10.41
CA GLU A 61 -3.53 -5.09 -11.66
C GLU A 61 -3.56 -6.63 -11.64
N LEU A 62 -4.75 -7.19 -11.43
CA LEU A 62 -5.01 -8.63 -11.41
C LEU A 62 -6.03 -9.03 -12.48
N LYS A 63 -5.92 -10.27 -12.97
CA LYS A 63 -6.90 -10.87 -13.90
C LYS A 63 -8.20 -11.20 -13.19
N ASN A 64 -8.10 -11.70 -11.96
CA ASN A 64 -9.22 -12.24 -11.18
C ASN A 64 -9.31 -11.52 -9.81
N PRO A 65 -9.78 -10.27 -9.75
CA PRO A 65 -10.04 -9.61 -8.49
C PRO A 65 -11.15 -10.35 -7.72
N ALA A 66 -11.03 -10.40 -6.39
CA ALA A 66 -11.96 -11.17 -5.57
C ALA A 66 -12.06 -10.64 -4.13
N ILE A 67 -13.13 -11.01 -3.43
CA ILE A 67 -13.24 -10.85 -1.99
C ILE A 67 -12.77 -12.14 -1.30
N TYR A 68 -11.96 -12.00 -0.30
CA TYR A 68 -11.48 -13.09 0.55
C TYR A 68 -12.03 -12.95 1.97
N ASN A 69 -12.48 -14.04 2.52
CA ASN A 69 -12.80 -14.23 3.92
C ASN A 69 -11.92 -15.34 4.51
N LEU A 70 -12.07 -15.62 5.79
CA LEU A 70 -11.29 -16.64 6.50
C LEU A 70 -11.36 -18.01 5.80
N GLN A 71 -12.56 -18.49 5.46
CA GLN A 71 -12.75 -19.80 4.83
C GLN A 71 -12.01 -19.90 3.49
N LYS A 72 -12.08 -18.84 2.68
CA LYS A 72 -11.41 -18.82 1.36
C LYS A 72 -9.88 -18.83 1.50
N LEU A 73 -9.34 -18.14 2.52
CA LEU A 73 -7.89 -18.18 2.82
C LEU A 73 -7.47 -19.57 3.31
N GLN A 74 -8.25 -20.20 4.16
CA GLN A 74 -7.98 -21.56 4.66
C GLN A 74 -7.99 -22.57 3.52
N ASN A 75 -8.99 -22.53 2.66
CA ASN A 75 -9.08 -23.41 1.49
C ASN A 75 -7.87 -23.24 0.55
N LEU A 76 -7.44 -21.98 0.31
CA LEU A 76 -6.25 -21.73 -0.49
C LEU A 76 -4.99 -22.27 0.18
N ARG A 77 -4.80 -22.02 1.48
CA ARG A 77 -3.67 -22.58 2.25
C ARG A 77 -3.60 -24.10 2.14
N ASP A 78 -4.74 -24.79 2.28
CA ASP A 78 -4.80 -26.24 2.25
C ASP A 78 -4.47 -26.78 0.85
N ALA A 79 -4.94 -26.10 -0.21
CA ALA A 79 -4.57 -26.43 -1.57
C ALA A 79 -3.06 -26.23 -1.84
N LEU A 80 -2.43 -25.22 -1.24
CA LEU A 80 -0.98 -24.98 -1.37
C LEU A 80 -0.14 -26.02 -0.63
N LYS A 81 -0.60 -26.50 0.52
CA LYS A 81 0.08 -27.57 1.28
C LYS A 81 0.11 -28.91 0.54
N THR A 82 -0.88 -29.18 -0.29
CA THR A 82 -0.98 -30.43 -1.05
C THR A 82 -0.22 -30.42 -2.38
N GLN A 83 0.38 -29.29 -2.75
CA GLN A 83 1.24 -29.20 -3.94
C GLN A 83 2.54 -29.99 -3.75
N ASN A 84 3.18 -30.35 -4.85
CA ASN A 84 4.48 -31.02 -4.84
C ASN A 84 5.51 -30.19 -5.61
N PRO A 85 6.52 -29.59 -4.96
CA PRO A 85 6.74 -29.57 -3.50
C PRO A 85 5.68 -28.71 -2.76
N PRO A 86 5.43 -29.00 -1.47
CA PRO A 86 4.49 -28.23 -0.68
C PRO A 86 5.04 -26.81 -0.44
N LEU A 87 4.15 -25.82 -0.48
CA LEU A 87 4.52 -24.43 -0.26
C LEU A 87 4.53 -24.07 1.23
N ILE A 88 5.42 -23.14 1.59
CA ILE A 88 5.52 -22.62 2.96
C ILE A 88 4.25 -21.87 3.31
N THR A 89 3.53 -22.32 4.33
CA THR A 89 2.30 -21.69 4.84
C THR A 89 2.39 -21.37 6.33
N GLU A 90 3.58 -21.54 6.91
CA GLU A 90 3.91 -21.27 8.30
C GLU A 90 5.26 -20.57 8.36
N ILE A 91 5.36 -19.46 9.10
CA ILE A 91 6.62 -18.75 9.30
C ILE A 91 6.76 -18.30 10.75
N THR A 92 7.99 -18.37 11.27
CA THR A 92 8.35 -17.76 12.57
C THR A 92 9.15 -16.50 12.31
N VAL A 93 8.75 -15.40 12.96
CA VAL A 93 9.37 -14.09 12.81
C VAL A 93 9.72 -13.50 14.17
N SER A 94 10.83 -12.74 14.21
CA SER A 94 11.24 -11.96 15.39
C SER A 94 11.32 -10.48 15.00
N PHE A 95 10.67 -9.62 15.74
CA PHE A 95 10.59 -8.19 15.44
C PHE A 95 10.39 -7.35 16.70
N GLN A 96 10.76 -6.07 16.64
CA GLN A 96 10.52 -5.10 17.71
C GLN A 96 9.13 -4.51 17.64
N THR A 97 8.51 -4.37 18.80
CA THR A 97 7.25 -3.62 18.98
C THR A 97 7.47 -2.51 20.01
N GLY A 98 6.48 -1.62 20.16
CA GLY A 98 6.49 -0.61 21.23
C GLY A 98 6.60 -1.21 22.65
N SER A 99 6.20 -2.48 22.81
CA SER A 99 6.25 -3.23 24.09
C SER A 99 7.50 -4.12 24.22
N GLY A 100 8.44 -4.04 23.27
CA GLY A 100 9.66 -4.84 23.26
C GLY A 100 9.72 -5.89 22.13
N PRO A 101 10.75 -6.76 22.16
CA PRO A 101 10.94 -7.79 21.14
C PRO A 101 9.86 -8.86 21.25
N ARG A 102 9.42 -9.36 20.09
CA ARG A 102 8.48 -10.47 19.97
C ARG A 102 8.98 -11.51 18.99
N THR A 103 8.71 -12.77 19.28
CA THR A 103 8.90 -13.90 18.35
C THR A 103 7.57 -14.62 18.25
N GLU A 104 7.00 -14.67 17.06
CA GLU A 104 5.68 -15.25 16.81
C GLU A 104 5.72 -16.17 15.58
N THR A 105 4.95 -17.25 15.62
CA THR A 105 4.75 -18.13 14.47
C THR A 105 3.36 -17.91 13.91
N TYR A 106 3.30 -17.58 12.63
CA TYR A 106 2.07 -17.29 11.89
C TYR A 106 1.76 -18.38 10.85
N TYR A 107 0.46 -18.58 10.63
CA TYR A 107 -0.09 -19.52 9.66
C TYR A 107 -0.94 -18.76 8.65
N GLY A 108 -0.71 -19.00 7.34
CA GLY A 108 -1.43 -18.24 6.32
C GLY A 108 -1.13 -18.68 4.89
N VAL A 109 -1.30 -17.74 3.98
CA VAL A 109 -1.08 -17.89 2.55
C VAL A 109 0.08 -16.98 2.14
N PRO A 110 1.11 -17.46 1.42
CA PRO A 110 2.13 -16.60 0.84
C PRO A 110 1.48 -15.54 -0.05
N LEU A 111 1.89 -14.29 0.14
CA LEU A 111 1.36 -13.16 -0.62
C LEU A 111 1.58 -13.35 -2.14
N TRP A 112 2.74 -13.89 -2.54
CA TRP A 112 3.00 -14.22 -3.93
C TRP A 112 1.96 -15.18 -4.52
N GLU A 113 1.63 -16.26 -3.82
CA GLU A 113 0.62 -17.21 -4.27
C GLU A 113 -0.78 -16.60 -4.33
N LEU A 114 -1.12 -15.77 -3.35
CA LEU A 114 -2.39 -15.06 -3.32
C LEU A 114 -2.58 -14.17 -4.56
N ILE A 115 -1.53 -13.47 -5.02
CA ILE A 115 -1.63 -12.53 -6.14
C ILE A 115 -1.33 -13.16 -7.49
N ASN A 116 -0.53 -14.22 -7.58
CA ASN A 116 -0.03 -14.74 -8.86
C ASN A 116 -0.51 -16.14 -9.22
N ASN A 117 -0.98 -16.94 -8.27
CA ASN A 117 -1.42 -18.31 -8.58
C ASN A 117 -2.58 -18.28 -9.60
N PRO A 118 -2.44 -18.93 -10.77
CA PRO A 118 -3.43 -18.84 -11.84
C PRO A 118 -4.73 -19.60 -11.54
N LYS A 119 -4.67 -20.58 -10.62
CA LYS A 119 -5.85 -21.42 -10.26
C LYS A 119 -6.60 -20.89 -9.05
N ALA A 120 -5.89 -20.27 -8.11
CA ALA A 120 -6.45 -19.95 -6.81
C ALA A 120 -6.21 -18.50 -6.39
N GLY A 121 -5.34 -17.77 -7.06
CA GLY A 121 -4.99 -16.38 -6.77
C GLY A 121 -5.50 -15.37 -7.80
N GLY A 122 -5.06 -14.14 -7.66
CA GLY A 122 -5.50 -13.02 -8.50
C GLY A 122 -5.03 -13.06 -9.95
N GLY A 123 -3.96 -13.79 -10.27
CA GLY A 123 -3.33 -13.79 -11.59
C GLY A 123 -2.74 -12.42 -11.94
N LEU A 124 -1.49 -12.17 -11.54
CA LEU A 124 -0.80 -10.90 -11.75
C LEU A 124 -0.79 -10.52 -13.24
N LYS A 125 -1.17 -9.28 -13.56
CA LYS A 125 -1.01 -8.71 -14.89
C LYS A 125 0.38 -8.08 -15.02
N PRO A 126 0.96 -8.02 -16.23
CA PRO A 126 2.13 -7.19 -16.49
C PRO A 126 1.86 -5.75 -16.05
N GLY A 127 2.87 -5.10 -15.47
CA GLY A 127 2.74 -3.73 -14.98
C GLY A 127 2.33 -2.76 -16.08
N ASN A 128 1.34 -1.93 -15.82
CA ASN A 128 0.79 -0.96 -16.76
C ASN A 128 1.63 0.35 -16.77
N SER A 129 2.94 0.23 -16.86
CA SER A 129 3.85 1.39 -16.85
C SER A 129 3.92 2.13 -18.21
N GLY A 130 3.13 1.71 -19.20
CA GLY A 130 3.19 2.27 -20.56
C GLY A 130 4.51 2.00 -21.30
N VAL A 131 5.39 1.22 -20.70
CA VAL A 131 6.68 0.82 -21.25
C VAL A 131 6.68 -0.70 -21.31
N ASN A 132 6.69 -1.27 -22.52
CA ASN A 132 6.98 -2.69 -22.75
C ASN A 132 8.44 -2.97 -22.41
N SER A 133 8.76 -3.02 -21.13
CA SER A 133 10.12 -3.30 -20.66
C SER A 133 10.18 -4.69 -20.06
N LYS A 134 11.26 -5.37 -20.35
CA LYS A 134 11.67 -6.57 -19.60
C LYS A 134 11.64 -6.22 -18.11
N ASN A 135 11.02 -7.09 -17.29
CA ASN A 135 10.90 -6.88 -15.84
C ASN A 135 10.00 -5.68 -15.44
N SER A 136 8.95 -5.38 -16.19
CA SER A 136 7.98 -4.30 -15.85
C SER A 136 7.36 -4.46 -14.46
N PHE A 137 7.24 -5.70 -13.96
CA PHE A 137 6.74 -6.02 -12.62
C PHE A 137 7.60 -5.45 -11.48
N LEU A 138 8.88 -5.09 -11.72
CA LEU A 138 9.72 -4.42 -10.72
C LEU A 138 9.21 -3.01 -10.37
N ARG A 139 8.31 -2.47 -11.16
CA ARG A 139 7.61 -1.21 -10.85
C ARG A 139 6.29 -1.43 -10.13
N GLN A 140 5.86 -2.67 -10.00
CA GLN A 140 4.64 -3.01 -9.27
C GLN A 140 4.92 -3.17 -7.78
N TYR A 141 3.92 -2.82 -7.00
CA TYR A 141 3.90 -3.00 -5.56
C TYR A 141 2.52 -3.45 -5.09
N VAL A 142 2.49 -4.10 -3.96
CA VAL A 142 1.27 -4.46 -3.23
C VAL A 142 1.05 -3.41 -2.17
N LEU A 143 -0.08 -2.73 -2.22
CA LEU A 143 -0.58 -1.86 -1.15
C LEU A 143 -1.55 -2.68 -0.30
N VAL A 144 -1.29 -2.73 0.99
CA VAL A 144 -2.14 -3.43 1.97
C VAL A 144 -2.68 -2.42 2.97
N ASP A 145 -4.00 -2.35 3.13
CA ASP A 145 -4.66 -1.42 4.02
C ASP A 145 -5.52 -2.13 5.06
N ALA A 146 -5.67 -1.47 6.19
CA ALA A 146 -6.46 -1.90 7.35
C ALA A 146 -7.75 -1.08 7.52
N THR A 147 -8.60 -1.52 8.46
CA THR A 147 -9.86 -0.84 8.83
C THR A 147 -9.65 0.56 9.39
N ASP A 148 -8.50 0.84 10.00
CA ASP A 148 -8.11 2.13 10.59
C ASP A 148 -7.32 3.02 9.60
N CYS A 149 -7.30 2.66 8.32
CA CYS A 149 -6.51 3.30 7.26
C CYS A 149 -4.99 3.18 7.44
N TYR A 150 -4.50 2.39 8.38
CA TYR A 150 -3.10 2.04 8.40
C TYR A 150 -2.76 1.21 7.17
N GLY A 151 -1.61 1.47 6.55
CA GLY A 151 -1.23 0.74 5.35
C GLY A 151 0.28 0.55 5.22
N ALA A 152 0.65 -0.45 4.43
CA ALA A 152 2.04 -0.74 4.11
C ALA A 152 2.19 -1.18 2.65
N VAL A 153 3.41 -1.04 2.13
CA VAL A 153 3.76 -1.40 0.76
C VAL A 153 4.80 -2.51 0.76
N VAL A 154 4.61 -3.47 -0.16
CA VAL A 154 5.58 -4.53 -0.46
C VAL A 154 5.86 -4.48 -1.96
N ALA A 155 7.13 -4.35 -2.36
CA ALA A 155 7.49 -4.39 -3.77
C ALA A 155 7.32 -5.81 -4.34
N ILE A 156 6.86 -5.92 -5.59
CA ILE A 156 6.75 -7.24 -6.23
C ILE A 156 8.11 -7.93 -6.32
N GLY A 157 9.20 -7.18 -6.52
CA GLY A 157 10.57 -7.71 -6.52
C GLY A 157 10.99 -8.37 -5.22
N GLU A 158 10.43 -7.96 -4.05
CA GLU A 158 10.73 -8.60 -2.76
C GLU A 158 10.15 -10.04 -2.68
N ILE A 159 8.98 -10.26 -3.26
CA ILE A 159 8.22 -11.52 -3.09
C ILE A 159 8.29 -12.44 -4.31
N GLN A 160 8.75 -11.94 -5.45
CA GLN A 160 8.85 -12.72 -6.69
C GLN A 160 9.99 -13.75 -6.57
N PRO A 161 9.72 -15.08 -6.77
CA PRO A 161 10.66 -16.15 -6.46
C PRO A 161 12.00 -16.09 -7.19
N ASN A 162 12.05 -15.53 -8.41
CA ASN A 162 13.28 -15.40 -9.18
C ASN A 162 14.10 -14.14 -8.83
N PHE A 163 13.65 -13.34 -7.86
CA PHE A 163 14.36 -12.17 -7.31
C PHE A 163 14.70 -12.41 -5.84
N GLU A 164 14.16 -11.63 -4.90
CA GLU A 164 14.44 -11.83 -3.49
C GLU A 164 13.73 -13.09 -2.93
N GLY A 165 12.53 -13.41 -3.43
CA GLY A 165 11.78 -14.59 -3.03
C GLY A 165 11.34 -14.60 -1.56
N LYS A 166 11.21 -13.45 -0.94
CA LYS A 166 10.81 -13.31 0.46
C LYS A 166 9.40 -13.86 0.67
N THR A 167 9.23 -14.77 1.61
CA THR A 167 7.93 -15.35 1.95
C THR A 167 7.13 -14.39 2.84
N VAL A 168 6.59 -13.33 2.24
CA VAL A 168 5.60 -12.47 2.91
C VAL A 168 4.30 -13.24 3.03
N LEU A 169 3.68 -13.25 4.23
CA LEU A 169 2.51 -14.06 4.53
C LEU A 169 1.27 -13.19 4.78
N VAL A 170 0.14 -13.57 4.21
CA VAL A 170 -1.18 -13.13 4.65
C VAL A 170 -1.67 -14.15 5.67
N ALA A 171 -1.38 -13.88 6.93
CA ALA A 171 -1.67 -14.75 8.05
C ALA A 171 -3.14 -14.64 8.47
N PHE A 172 -3.75 -15.75 8.91
CA PHE A 172 -5.09 -15.80 9.50
C PHE A 172 -5.11 -16.54 10.84
N ALA A 173 -3.96 -17.07 11.27
CA ALA A 173 -3.80 -17.72 12.56
C ALA A 173 -2.37 -17.58 13.05
N LYS A 174 -2.15 -17.82 14.33
CA LYS A 174 -0.82 -17.86 14.96
C LYS A 174 -0.71 -18.99 15.96
N LYS A 175 0.51 -19.27 16.39
CA LYS A 175 0.78 -20.22 17.47
C LYS A 175 0.49 -19.57 18.82
N GLY A 176 -0.38 -20.17 19.60
CA GLY A 176 -0.67 -19.75 20.97
C GLY A 176 0.42 -20.15 21.94
N SER A 177 0.34 -19.67 23.17
CA SER A 177 1.28 -19.98 24.27
C SER A 177 1.31 -21.47 24.64
N ASP A 178 0.19 -22.18 24.41
CA ASP A 178 0.05 -23.63 24.60
C ASP A 178 0.57 -24.46 23.41
N GLY A 179 1.16 -23.79 22.40
CA GLY A 179 1.67 -24.43 21.20
C GLY A 179 0.63 -24.76 20.13
N LYS A 180 -0.67 -24.54 20.40
CA LYS A 180 -1.75 -24.79 19.45
C LYS A 180 -1.92 -23.62 18.47
N VAL A 181 -2.48 -23.92 17.30
CA VAL A 181 -2.87 -22.89 16.33
C VAL A 181 -4.16 -22.21 16.80
N VAL A 182 -4.11 -20.88 16.96
CA VAL A 182 -5.24 -20.06 17.40
C VAL A 182 -5.53 -18.96 16.37
N PRO A 183 -6.80 -18.49 16.27
CA PRO A 183 -7.14 -17.34 15.43
C PRO A 183 -6.38 -16.08 15.86
N LEU A 184 -6.33 -15.09 14.95
CA LEU A 184 -5.85 -13.73 15.25
C LEU A 184 -6.97 -12.98 15.98
N ILE A 185 -6.91 -12.87 17.32
CA ILE A 185 -8.03 -12.37 18.14
C ILE A 185 -8.22 -10.86 17.93
N ASP A 186 -7.16 -10.05 18.14
CA ASP A 186 -7.23 -8.58 18.07
C ASP A 186 -6.66 -8.02 16.75
N GLU A 187 -6.32 -8.88 15.83
CA GLU A 187 -5.62 -8.55 14.60
C GLU A 187 -6.51 -8.71 13.36
N GLY A 188 -7.82 -8.93 13.58
CA GLY A 188 -8.80 -9.25 12.55
C GLY A 188 -8.68 -10.68 12.03
N PHE A 189 -9.39 -10.99 10.93
CA PHE A 189 -9.31 -12.33 10.34
C PHE A 189 -8.04 -12.53 9.51
N ALA A 190 -7.34 -11.45 9.11
CA ALA A 190 -6.11 -11.50 8.33
C ALA A 190 -5.12 -10.40 8.72
N ARG A 191 -3.84 -10.76 8.71
CA ARG A 191 -2.70 -9.88 8.97
C ARG A 191 -1.60 -10.07 7.94
N LEU A 192 -0.99 -8.97 7.47
CA LEU A 192 0.24 -9.03 6.70
C LEU A 192 1.43 -9.26 7.64
N VAL A 193 2.31 -10.20 7.28
CA VAL A 193 3.55 -10.49 8.02
C VAL A 193 4.72 -10.46 7.05
N VAL A 194 5.70 -9.57 7.31
CA VAL A 194 6.84 -9.33 6.42
C VAL A 194 8.13 -9.80 7.10
N PRO A 195 8.61 -11.02 6.81
CA PRO A 195 9.82 -11.56 7.43
C PRO A 195 11.06 -10.72 7.16
N GLY A 196 11.95 -10.62 8.15
CA GLY A 196 13.20 -9.87 8.04
C GLY A 196 13.10 -8.39 8.40
N ASP A 197 11.92 -7.85 8.60
CA ASP A 197 11.75 -6.52 9.17
C ASP A 197 12.19 -6.52 10.64
N LYS A 198 13.06 -5.58 11.01
CA LYS A 198 13.51 -5.43 12.41
C LYS A 198 12.42 -4.90 13.33
N ALA A 199 11.43 -4.19 12.78
CA ALA A 199 10.27 -3.63 13.49
C ALA A 199 8.98 -4.02 12.79
N GLY A 200 7.87 -4.15 13.55
CA GLY A 200 6.57 -4.60 13.04
C GLY A 200 5.79 -3.56 12.23
N GLY A 201 6.42 -2.50 11.71
CA GLY A 201 5.74 -1.41 11.02
C GLY A 201 5.02 -1.82 9.73
N ARG A 202 5.48 -2.86 9.02
CA ARG A 202 4.76 -3.40 7.85
C ARG A 202 3.83 -4.58 8.18
N TYR A 203 3.64 -4.91 9.45
CA TYR A 203 2.75 -5.97 9.88
C TYR A 203 1.32 -5.41 10.07
N VAL A 204 0.60 -5.29 8.95
CA VAL A 204 -0.73 -4.69 8.91
C VAL A 204 -1.79 -5.65 9.46
N SER A 205 -2.42 -5.31 10.58
CA SER A 205 -3.55 -6.05 11.15
C SER A 205 -4.88 -5.58 10.54
N ASN A 206 -5.95 -6.36 10.73
CA ASN A 206 -7.29 -5.97 10.26
C ASN A 206 -7.35 -5.61 8.76
N VAL A 207 -6.69 -6.40 7.92
CA VAL A 207 -6.58 -6.16 6.49
C VAL A 207 -7.95 -6.06 5.82
N THR A 208 -8.16 -5.00 5.03
CA THR A 208 -9.38 -4.73 4.24
C THR A 208 -9.13 -4.68 2.75
N ASN A 209 -7.92 -4.29 2.33
CA ASN A 209 -7.53 -4.27 0.92
C ASN A 209 -6.13 -4.82 0.72
N ILE A 210 -5.96 -5.55 -0.37
CA ILE A 210 -4.67 -5.95 -0.95
C ILE A 210 -4.75 -5.56 -2.42
N LEU A 211 -4.07 -4.48 -2.81
CA LEU A 211 -4.15 -3.89 -4.15
C LEU A 211 -2.79 -3.92 -4.83
N ILE A 212 -2.74 -4.42 -6.04
CA ILE A 212 -1.54 -4.41 -6.88
C ILE A 212 -1.58 -3.16 -7.76
N LEU A 213 -0.57 -2.32 -7.62
CA LEU A 213 -0.44 -1.05 -8.31
C LEU A 213 0.94 -0.94 -8.97
N SER A 214 1.05 -0.10 -10.00
CA SER A 214 2.34 0.24 -10.62
C SER A 214 2.77 1.65 -10.23
N ALA A 215 4.06 1.83 -9.96
CA ALA A 215 4.64 3.15 -9.86
C ALA A 215 4.43 3.88 -11.22
N PRO A 216 4.08 5.19 -11.19
CA PRO A 216 3.86 5.95 -12.41
C PRO A 216 5.12 5.95 -13.29
N ALA A 217 4.93 5.97 -14.61
CA ALA A 217 6.04 6.19 -15.53
C ALA A 217 6.71 7.53 -15.21
N SER A 218 8.05 7.58 -15.26
CA SER A 218 8.74 8.86 -15.05
C SER A 218 8.21 9.90 -16.04
N PRO A 219 7.70 11.06 -15.58
CA PRO A 219 7.23 12.12 -16.46
C PRO A 219 8.38 12.78 -17.25
N LEU A 220 9.60 12.55 -16.81
CA LEU A 220 10.80 13.07 -17.45
C LEU A 220 11.33 12.03 -18.44
N LYS A 221 10.84 12.06 -19.69
CA LYS A 221 11.71 11.76 -20.79
C LYS A 221 12.66 12.96 -20.88
N PRO A 222 13.96 12.83 -20.57
CA PRO A 222 14.90 13.90 -20.84
C PRO A 222 14.84 14.15 -22.35
N LYS A 223 14.37 15.33 -22.74
CA LYS A 223 14.23 15.65 -24.15
C LYS A 223 15.57 15.78 -24.84
N TYR A 224 16.66 15.89 -24.09
CA TYR A 224 18.02 16.08 -24.66
C TYR A 224 19.09 15.80 -23.59
N PHE A 225 19.88 14.78 -23.82
CA PHE A 225 21.34 14.81 -23.65
C PHE A 225 21.96 14.33 -24.93
#